data_abcf9b9790af0b6c7d9c64673a52f920
#
_entry.id   abcf9b9790af0b6c7d9c64673a52f920
#
_cell.length_a   1.000
_cell.length_b   1.000
_cell.length_c   1.000
_cell.angle_alpha   90.00
_cell.angle_beta   90.00
_cell.angle_gamma   90.00
#
_symmetry.space_group_name_H-M   'P 1'
#
loop_
_entity.id
_entity.type
_entity.pdbx_description
1 polymer ?
#
loop_
_entity_poly.entity_id
_entity_poly.type
_entity_poly.pdbx_seq_one_letter_code
_entity_poly.pdbx_strand_id
1 'polypeptide(L)'
;MDENLARAVAEAVYDVDPTLILYGLAGSHSLRAAQAVGLRCAAEVFADRAYQADGSLMPRNLPGAVLTDETACIRQVLMMVKTGKVQAGDGSQIGVKADTICIHGDGPMALAFAQQLRLTLEQENVQIKAAAICQE
;
A
#
# COMPACT_ATOMS: atom_id res chain seq x y z
N MET A 1 5.47 12.35 -0.44
CA MET A 1 6.80 12.49 0.19
C MET A 1 7.68 13.24 -0.79
N ASP A 2 8.45 14.20 -0.32
CA ASP A 2 9.45 14.93 -1.10
C ASP A 2 10.54 13.96 -1.63
N GLU A 3 11.05 14.22 -2.83
CA GLU A 3 12.01 13.33 -3.50
C GLU A 3 13.35 13.25 -2.74
N ASN A 4 13.84 14.38 -2.21
CA ASN A 4 15.08 14.41 -1.44
C ASN A 4 14.94 13.62 -0.13
N LEU A 5 13.80 13.76 0.55
CA LEU A 5 13.51 12.99 1.75
C LEU A 5 13.41 11.49 1.43
N ALA A 6 12.75 11.13 0.35
CA ALA A 6 12.64 9.73 -0.08
C ALA A 6 14.02 9.12 -0.34
N ARG A 7 14.90 9.88 -1.00
CA ARG A 7 16.28 9.45 -1.25
C ARG A 7 17.07 9.28 0.05
N ALA A 8 17.02 10.27 0.94
CA ALA A 8 17.73 10.18 2.23
C ALA A 8 17.28 8.98 3.07
N VAL A 9 15.97 8.67 3.07
CA VAL A 9 15.45 7.48 3.75
C VAL A 9 15.97 6.20 3.09
N ALA A 10 15.95 6.11 1.76
CA ALA A 10 16.42 4.93 1.06
C ALA A 10 17.94 4.70 1.26
N GLU A 11 18.75 5.76 1.19
CA GLU A 11 20.20 5.71 1.48
C GLU A 11 20.45 5.23 2.91
N ALA A 12 19.73 5.78 3.91
CA ALA A 12 19.88 5.38 5.30
C ALA A 12 19.52 3.90 5.55
N VAL A 13 18.47 3.39 4.90
CA VAL A 13 18.11 1.96 4.99
C VAL A 13 19.19 1.10 4.34
N TYR A 14 19.70 1.49 3.18
CA TYR A 14 20.75 0.78 2.48
C TYR A 14 22.05 0.72 3.30
N ASP A 15 22.44 1.82 3.94
CA ASP A 15 23.64 1.90 4.78
C ASP A 15 23.53 1.02 6.03
N VAL A 16 22.32 0.83 6.57
CA VAL A 16 22.10 -0.06 7.72
C VAL A 16 22.16 -1.53 7.30
N ASP A 17 21.40 -1.91 6.29
CA ASP A 17 21.38 -3.27 5.74
C ASP A 17 20.80 -3.29 4.32
N PRO A 18 21.63 -3.47 3.27
CA PRO A 18 21.17 -3.49 1.89
C PRO A 18 20.30 -4.72 1.54
N THR A 19 20.16 -5.69 2.45
CA THR A 19 19.29 -6.86 2.23
C THR A 19 17.83 -6.60 2.63
N LEU A 20 17.53 -5.50 3.30
CA LEU A 20 16.19 -5.13 3.69
C LEU A 20 15.29 -4.85 2.49
N ILE A 21 13.99 -4.96 2.71
CA ILE A 21 12.97 -4.60 1.72
C ILE A 21 12.29 -3.31 2.21
N LEU A 22 12.37 -2.24 1.42
CA LEU A 22 11.68 -1.00 1.73
C LEU A 22 10.22 -1.07 1.24
N TYR A 23 9.27 -0.98 2.16
CA TYR A 23 7.86 -0.86 1.84
C TYR A 23 7.51 0.62 1.66
N GLY A 24 6.94 0.97 0.55
CA GLY A 24 6.58 2.36 0.23
C GLY A 24 5.24 2.44 -0.49
N LEU A 25 4.54 3.57 -0.33
CA LEU A 25 3.27 3.80 -1.04
C LEU A 25 3.46 3.56 -2.54
N ALA A 26 2.56 2.78 -3.12
CA ALA A 26 2.53 2.47 -4.55
C ALA A 26 2.64 3.74 -5.40
N GLY A 27 3.54 3.75 -6.38
CA GLY A 27 3.78 4.89 -7.26
C GLY A 27 4.55 6.08 -6.66
N SER A 28 4.95 6.01 -5.38
CA SER A 28 5.63 7.11 -4.69
C SER A 28 7.11 7.28 -5.05
N HIS A 29 7.68 8.42 -4.66
CA HIS A 29 9.13 8.67 -4.74
C HIS A 29 9.94 7.68 -3.89
N SER A 30 9.37 7.13 -2.80
CA SER A 30 10.06 6.16 -1.94
C SER A 30 10.48 4.90 -2.70
N LEU A 31 9.62 4.37 -3.56
CA LEU A 31 9.95 3.18 -4.35
C LEU A 31 11.03 3.47 -5.39
N ARG A 32 10.94 4.61 -6.08
CA ARG A 32 11.96 5.02 -7.06
C ARG A 32 13.32 5.27 -6.39
N ALA A 33 13.32 5.90 -5.21
CA ALA A 33 14.53 6.14 -4.45
C ALA A 33 15.17 4.82 -3.98
N ALA A 34 14.37 3.87 -3.47
CA ALA A 34 14.85 2.55 -3.07
C ALA A 34 15.52 1.82 -4.24
N GLN A 35 14.87 1.80 -5.40
CA GLN A 35 15.43 1.18 -6.61
C GLN A 35 16.73 1.85 -7.06
N ALA A 36 16.79 3.20 -6.99
CA ALA A 36 17.98 3.95 -7.39
C ALA A 36 19.23 3.65 -6.55
N VAL A 37 19.05 3.32 -5.26
CA VAL A 37 20.16 2.93 -4.36
C VAL A 37 20.40 1.42 -4.33
N GLY A 38 19.63 0.63 -5.09
CA GLY A 38 19.80 -0.83 -5.15
C GLY A 38 19.08 -1.60 -4.05
N LEU A 39 18.17 -0.97 -3.27
CA LEU A 39 17.31 -1.66 -2.33
C LEU A 39 16.17 -2.39 -3.05
N ARG A 40 15.85 -3.55 -2.54
CA ARG A 40 14.57 -4.19 -2.84
C ARG A 40 13.42 -3.36 -2.25
N CYS A 41 12.32 -3.27 -2.97
CA CYS A 41 11.16 -2.55 -2.47
C CYS A 41 9.86 -3.26 -2.79
N ALA A 42 8.83 -2.98 -2.01
CA ALA A 42 7.48 -3.48 -2.21
C ALA A 42 6.49 -2.32 -2.24
N ALA A 43 5.63 -2.33 -3.25
CA ALA A 43 4.59 -1.31 -3.42
C ALA A 43 3.45 -1.59 -2.44
N GLU A 44 3.28 -0.71 -1.49
CA GLU A 44 2.26 -0.81 -0.46
C GLU A 44 1.00 -0.05 -0.85
N VAL A 45 -0.15 -0.70 -0.72
CA VAL A 45 -1.46 -0.08 -0.82
C VAL A 45 -2.17 -0.12 0.53
N PHE A 46 -3.14 0.76 0.72
CA PHE A 46 -3.83 0.94 2.00
C PHE A 46 -5.29 0.50 1.89
N ALA A 47 -5.70 -0.42 2.75
CA ALA A 47 -7.04 -0.95 2.76
C ALA A 47 -8.10 0.09 3.14
N ASP A 48 -7.77 0.95 4.10
CA ASP A 48 -8.66 1.86 4.81
C ASP A 48 -8.43 3.34 4.52
N ARG A 49 -7.70 3.67 3.44
CA ARG A 49 -7.40 5.05 3.06
C ARG A 49 -7.99 5.42 1.71
N ALA A 50 -8.56 6.62 1.62
CA ALA A 50 -8.97 7.18 0.34
C ALA A 50 -7.75 7.71 -0.45
N TYR A 51 -7.83 7.56 -1.78
CA TYR A 51 -6.80 7.99 -2.72
C TYR A 51 -7.23 9.27 -3.46
N GLN A 52 -6.26 10.09 -3.84
CA GLN A 52 -6.43 11.21 -4.74
C GLN A 52 -6.13 10.78 -6.19
N ALA A 53 -6.55 11.58 -7.17
CA ALA A 53 -6.36 11.27 -8.59
C ALA A 53 -4.89 11.11 -9.02
N ASP A 54 -3.95 11.67 -8.26
CA ASP A 54 -2.51 11.54 -8.49
C ASP A 54 -1.89 10.28 -7.83
N GLY A 55 -2.70 9.44 -7.18
CA GLY A 55 -2.27 8.24 -6.48
C GLY A 55 -1.79 8.47 -5.04
N SER A 56 -1.73 9.71 -4.59
CA SER A 56 -1.43 10.00 -3.18
C SER A 56 -2.63 9.70 -2.28
N LEU A 57 -2.35 9.47 -0.99
CA LEU A 57 -3.40 9.31 0.00
C LEU A 57 -4.03 10.67 0.35
N MET A 58 -5.35 10.69 0.48
CA MET A 58 -6.06 11.88 0.95
C MET A 58 -5.54 12.28 2.35
N PRO A 59 -5.27 13.58 2.62
CA PRO A 59 -4.86 14.05 3.94
C PRO A 59 -5.83 13.61 5.04
N ARG A 60 -5.31 13.03 6.13
CA ARG A 60 -6.14 12.43 7.21
C ARG A 60 -7.13 13.38 7.89
N ASN A 61 -6.87 14.68 7.84
CA ASN A 61 -7.73 15.71 8.40
C ASN A 61 -8.95 16.05 7.53
N LEU A 62 -9.04 15.49 6.32
CA LEU A 62 -10.19 15.69 5.44
C LEU A 62 -11.27 14.63 5.67
N PRO A 63 -12.56 15.00 5.60
CA PRO A 63 -13.67 14.05 5.67
C PRO A 63 -13.53 12.96 4.60
N GLY A 64 -13.74 11.70 4.98
CA GLY A 64 -13.66 10.57 4.06
C GLY A 64 -12.24 10.09 3.73
N ALA A 65 -11.19 10.70 4.31
CA ALA A 65 -9.81 10.27 4.10
C ALA A 65 -9.50 8.88 4.68
N VAL A 66 -10.24 8.49 5.71
CA VAL A 66 -10.17 7.15 6.31
C VAL A 66 -11.51 6.45 6.08
N LEU A 67 -11.47 5.27 5.51
CA LEU A 67 -12.64 4.43 5.31
C LEU A 67 -12.91 3.64 6.60
N THR A 68 -14.12 3.76 7.11
CA THR A 68 -14.56 3.08 8.35
C THR A 68 -15.52 1.92 8.07
N ASP A 69 -16.03 1.80 6.85
CA ASP A 69 -16.86 0.68 6.42
C ASP A 69 -15.97 -0.48 5.94
N GLU A 70 -15.98 -1.57 6.69
CA GLU A 70 -15.20 -2.77 6.39
C GLU A 70 -15.51 -3.33 4.99
N THR A 71 -16.77 -3.28 4.57
CA THR A 71 -17.19 -3.77 3.24
C THR A 71 -16.57 -2.93 2.13
N ALA A 72 -16.53 -1.60 2.30
CA ALA A 72 -15.88 -0.70 1.35
C ALA A 72 -14.37 -0.93 1.31
N CYS A 73 -13.73 -1.13 2.47
CA CYS A 73 -12.29 -1.46 2.54
C CYS A 73 -11.97 -2.76 1.81
N ILE A 74 -12.72 -3.83 2.06
CA ILE A 74 -12.53 -5.13 1.39
C ILE A 74 -12.71 -4.99 -0.12
N ARG A 75 -13.75 -4.27 -0.56
CA ARG A 75 -14.01 -4.03 -1.99
C ARG A 75 -12.86 -3.26 -2.63
N GLN A 76 -12.33 -2.25 -1.96
CA GLN A 76 -11.16 -1.49 -2.42
C GLN A 76 -9.94 -2.39 -2.59
N VAL A 77 -9.64 -3.23 -1.60
CA VAL A 77 -8.52 -4.17 -1.66
C VAL A 77 -8.67 -5.16 -2.81
N LEU A 78 -9.85 -5.76 -2.96
CA LEU A 78 -10.11 -6.69 -4.08
C LEU A 78 -9.95 -6.01 -5.43
N MET A 79 -10.40 -4.77 -5.57
CA MET A 79 -10.20 -3.99 -6.78
C MET A 79 -8.70 -3.79 -7.07
N MET A 80 -7.92 -3.36 -6.06
CA MET A 80 -6.47 -3.15 -6.21
C MET A 80 -5.73 -4.43 -6.59
N VAL A 81 -6.02 -5.53 -5.89
CA VAL A 81 -5.32 -6.81 -6.10
C VAL A 81 -5.70 -7.47 -7.42
N LYS A 82 -6.99 -7.46 -7.80
CA LYS A 82 -7.46 -8.17 -8.99
C LYS A 82 -7.31 -7.38 -10.27
N THR A 83 -7.42 -6.05 -10.19
CA THR A 83 -7.45 -5.20 -11.40
C THR A 83 -6.26 -4.27 -11.52
N GLY A 84 -5.43 -4.16 -10.48
CA GLY A 84 -4.35 -3.18 -10.44
C GLY A 84 -4.84 -1.74 -10.43
N LYS A 85 -6.05 -1.48 -9.92
CA LYS A 85 -6.67 -0.15 -9.91
C LYS A 85 -7.29 0.16 -8.56
N VAL A 86 -7.37 1.45 -8.22
CA VAL A 86 -8.15 1.96 -7.09
C VAL A 86 -9.00 3.14 -7.54
N GLN A 87 -10.15 3.34 -6.91
CA GLN A 87 -10.99 4.50 -7.14
C GLN A 87 -10.52 5.67 -6.29
N ALA A 88 -10.24 6.80 -6.91
CA ALA A 88 -9.93 8.05 -6.22
C ALA A 88 -11.20 8.75 -5.73
N GLY A 89 -11.05 9.69 -4.80
CA GLY A 89 -12.17 10.41 -4.19
C GLY A 89 -13.00 11.24 -5.16
N ASP A 90 -12.46 11.60 -6.32
CA ASP A 90 -13.17 12.29 -7.42
C ASP A 90 -13.91 11.33 -8.37
N GLY A 91 -13.84 10.00 -8.09
CA GLY A 91 -14.45 8.97 -8.91
C GLY A 91 -13.57 8.43 -10.04
N SER A 92 -12.40 9.03 -10.30
CA SER A 92 -11.46 8.52 -11.29
C SER A 92 -10.83 7.18 -10.84
N GLN A 93 -10.39 6.37 -11.80
CA GLN A 93 -9.64 5.14 -11.54
C GLN A 93 -8.17 5.36 -11.84
N ILE A 94 -7.32 5.02 -10.89
CA ILE A 94 -5.86 5.12 -11.01
C ILE A 94 -5.23 3.72 -10.93
N GLY A 95 -4.17 3.52 -11.70
CA GLY A 95 -3.38 2.29 -11.66
C GLY A 95 -2.54 2.23 -10.39
N VAL A 96 -2.56 1.08 -9.71
CA VAL A 96 -1.70 0.81 -8.55
C VAL A 96 -1.12 -0.59 -8.64
N LYS A 97 0.13 -0.76 -8.22
CA LYS A 97 0.72 -2.08 -7.97
C LYS A 97 0.54 -2.40 -6.50
N ALA A 98 -0.06 -3.53 -6.17
CA ALA A 98 -0.30 -3.97 -4.80
C ALA A 98 0.61 -5.17 -4.47
N ASP A 99 1.83 -4.93 -4.03
CA ASP A 99 2.71 -5.99 -3.54
C ASP A 99 2.40 -6.31 -2.07
N THR A 100 1.96 -5.30 -1.30
CA THR A 100 1.54 -5.44 0.09
C THR A 100 0.31 -4.60 0.40
N ILE A 101 -0.43 -4.99 1.42
CA ILE A 101 -1.63 -4.28 1.88
C ILE A 101 -1.42 -3.85 3.33
N CYS A 102 -1.44 -2.54 3.56
CA CYS A 102 -1.40 -1.97 4.90
C CYS A 102 -2.79 -1.98 5.53
N ILE A 103 -2.86 -2.43 6.78
CA ILE A 103 -4.02 -2.35 7.65
C ILE A 103 -3.58 -1.65 8.94
N HIS A 104 -4.31 -0.62 9.37
CA HIS A 104 -4.01 0.04 10.63
C HIS A 104 -4.51 -0.79 11.82
N GLY A 105 -3.65 -0.94 12.83
CA GLY A 105 -3.90 -1.78 14.00
C GLY A 105 -4.45 -1.05 15.24
N ASP A 106 -4.67 0.26 15.15
CA ASP A 106 -5.07 1.14 16.26
C ASP A 106 -6.58 1.23 16.50
N GLY A 107 -7.38 0.67 15.59
CA GLY A 107 -8.83 0.61 15.71
C GLY A 107 -9.31 -0.58 16.55
N PRO A 108 -10.45 -0.46 17.26
CA PRO A 108 -11.00 -1.53 18.10
C PRO A 108 -11.36 -2.81 17.32
N MET A 109 -11.64 -2.68 16.02
CA MET A 109 -12.01 -3.79 15.14
C MET A 109 -10.86 -4.28 14.25
N ALA A 110 -9.65 -3.76 14.43
CA ALA A 110 -8.51 -4.03 13.56
C ALA A 110 -8.21 -5.53 13.37
N LEU A 111 -8.27 -6.32 14.45
CA LEU A 111 -8.05 -7.76 14.40
C LEU A 111 -9.16 -8.47 13.60
N ALA A 112 -10.42 -8.14 13.87
CA ALA A 112 -11.56 -8.74 13.15
C ALA A 112 -11.50 -8.39 11.65
N PHE A 113 -11.19 -7.15 11.32
CA PHE A 113 -11.02 -6.71 9.94
C PHE A 113 -9.86 -7.44 9.23
N ALA A 114 -8.70 -7.59 9.89
CA ALA A 114 -7.57 -8.32 9.32
C ALA A 114 -7.92 -9.80 9.04
N GLN A 115 -8.64 -10.45 9.96
CA GLN A 115 -9.11 -11.83 9.80
C GLN A 115 -10.10 -11.94 8.63
N GLN A 116 -11.09 -11.03 8.57
CA GLN A 116 -12.09 -11.03 7.52
C GLN A 116 -11.48 -10.76 6.14
N LEU A 117 -10.57 -9.79 6.06
CA LEU A 117 -9.87 -9.49 4.81
C LEU A 117 -9.04 -10.69 4.32
N ARG A 118 -8.31 -11.33 5.24
CA ARG A 118 -7.53 -12.53 4.93
C ARG A 118 -8.42 -13.65 4.35
N LEU A 119 -9.51 -13.98 5.04
CA LEU A 119 -10.47 -15.00 4.60
C LEU A 119 -11.02 -14.66 3.22
N THR A 120 -11.39 -13.39 3.00
CA THR A 120 -11.94 -12.96 1.71
C THR A 120 -10.90 -13.09 0.59
N LEU A 121 -9.65 -12.69 0.81
CA LEU A 121 -8.59 -12.83 -0.18
C LEU A 121 -8.35 -14.30 -0.55
N GLU A 122 -8.32 -15.21 0.46
CA GLU A 122 -8.16 -16.65 0.24
C GLU A 122 -9.34 -17.24 -0.56
N GLN A 123 -10.58 -16.85 -0.24
CA GLN A 123 -11.80 -17.26 -0.98
C GLN A 123 -11.77 -16.78 -2.45
N GLU A 124 -11.16 -15.63 -2.69
CA GLU A 124 -10.99 -15.03 -4.00
C GLU A 124 -9.73 -15.53 -4.74
N ASN A 125 -9.12 -16.62 -4.23
CA ASN A 125 -7.93 -17.28 -4.77
C ASN A 125 -6.67 -16.38 -4.82
N VAL A 126 -6.58 -15.40 -3.92
CA VAL A 126 -5.39 -14.58 -3.74
C VAL A 126 -4.46 -15.26 -2.73
N GLN A 127 -3.27 -15.61 -3.15
CA GLN A 127 -2.26 -16.19 -2.27
C GLN A 127 -1.59 -15.10 -1.42
N ILE A 128 -1.69 -15.22 -0.10
CA ILE A 128 -1.01 -14.33 0.84
C ILE A 128 0.34 -14.95 1.21
N LYS A 129 1.43 -14.26 0.89
CA LYS A 129 2.80 -14.70 1.17
C LYS A 129 3.57 -13.56 1.82
N ALA A 130 4.64 -13.89 2.55
CA ALA A 130 5.64 -12.89 2.89
C ALA A 130 6.16 -12.22 1.60
N ALA A 131 6.44 -10.92 1.65
CA ALA A 131 7.00 -10.23 0.50
C ALA A 131 8.28 -10.95 0.07
N ALA A 132 8.17 -11.73 -0.98
CA ALA A 132 9.30 -12.43 -1.56
C ALA A 132 10.10 -11.44 -2.40
N ILE A 133 11.39 -11.70 -2.47
CA ILE A 133 12.34 -11.09 -3.36
C ILE A 133 11.77 -11.22 -4.78
N CYS A 134 11.24 -10.14 -5.37
CA CYS A 134 11.13 -10.09 -6.82
C CYS A 134 12.56 -10.01 -7.36
N GLN A 135 13.14 -11.17 -7.67
CA GLN A 135 14.21 -11.24 -8.64
C GLN A 135 13.53 -11.21 -10.01
N GLU A 136 13.67 -10.12 -10.73
CA GLU A 136 13.63 -10.15 -12.18
C GLU A 136 14.99 -10.55 -12.72
#